data_afa270b24ed2f94204d49d019c4e1e53
#
_entry.id   afa270b24ed2f94204d49d019c4e1e53
#
_cell.length_a   1.000
_cell.length_b   1.000
_cell.length_c   1.000
_cell.angle_alpha   90.00
_cell.angle_beta   90.00
_cell.angle_gamma   90.00
#
_symmetry.space_group_name_H-M   'P 1'
#
loop_
_entity.id
_entity.type
_entity.pdbx_description
1 polymer ?
#
loop_
_entity_poly.entity_id
_entity_poly.type
_entity_poly.pdbx_seq_one_letter_code
_entity_poly.pdbx_strand_id
1 'polypeptide(L)'
;VFEQVQQKRGKIRKRRTHEGERNMFSGLLVCADCGHNLHFHFNQGNPDIKYFNCSNYKGNRGTCTSTHYVRVDFLEQVVLGEIRRLTKFASQFEDEFVKAVIGHSQQAEATDRKLKEKEPKALQARDEELDGLFERIYEDNVSGKLSDDRFARMSRRYEEEQKELAEKIKALRAEIDKQNSQSMTTDMFISLVRKYTRARKLTPRMLNELIEKIEVFNAEKVDGVWEQRLRIHYNCVGAIEIPDLIPLPAPEVSVNTRKGVVVNYAPSTIAG
;
A
#
# COMPACT_ATOMS: atom_id res chain seq x y z
N VAL A 1 2.83 -6.27 -13.46
CA VAL A 1 1.86 -5.34 -14.09
C VAL A 1 0.50 -6.02 -14.31
N PHE A 2 0.44 -7.22 -14.95
CA PHE A 2 -0.83 -7.90 -15.22
C PHE A 2 -1.58 -8.28 -13.93
N GLU A 3 -0.92 -8.87 -12.94
CA GLU A 3 -1.50 -9.25 -11.66
C GLU A 3 -2.00 -8.06 -10.85
N GLN A 4 -1.22 -6.96 -10.81
CA GLN A 4 -1.65 -5.70 -10.18
C GLN A 4 -2.89 -5.11 -10.85
N VAL A 5 -2.99 -5.20 -12.18
CA VAL A 5 -4.18 -4.79 -12.94
C VAL A 5 -5.37 -5.69 -12.60
N GLN A 6 -5.20 -6.99 -12.45
CA GLN A 6 -6.28 -7.90 -12.09
C GLN A 6 -6.78 -7.68 -10.66
N GLN A 7 -5.88 -7.48 -9.69
CA GLN A 7 -6.25 -7.16 -8.31
C GLN A 7 -7.03 -5.84 -8.22
N LYS A 8 -6.63 -4.82 -9.01
CA LYS A 8 -7.36 -3.55 -9.09
C LYS A 8 -8.71 -3.70 -9.79
N ARG A 9 -8.82 -4.55 -10.81
CA ARG A 9 -10.11 -4.82 -11.50
C ARG A 9 -11.16 -5.42 -10.57
N GLY A 10 -10.79 -6.29 -9.65
CA GLY A 10 -11.70 -6.88 -8.65
C GLY A 10 -12.25 -5.85 -7.65
N LYS A 11 -11.51 -4.75 -7.39
CA LYS A 11 -11.91 -3.67 -6.48
C LYS A 11 -12.77 -2.60 -7.16
N ILE A 12 -12.81 -2.54 -8.49
CA ILE A 12 -13.55 -1.52 -9.25
C ILE A 12 -14.98 -2.00 -9.48
N ARG A 13 -15.94 -1.51 -8.68
CA ARG A 13 -17.35 -1.60 -9.02
C ARG A 13 -17.61 -0.78 -10.29
N LYS A 14 -17.94 -1.46 -11.40
CA LYS A 14 -18.28 -0.84 -12.68
C LYS A 14 -19.65 -0.13 -12.60
N ARG A 15 -19.76 0.98 -11.90
CA ARG A 15 -20.89 1.88 -12.11
C ARG A 15 -20.64 2.69 -13.38
N ARG A 16 -21.51 2.50 -14.36
CA ARG A 16 -21.53 3.40 -15.52
C ARG A 16 -21.98 4.77 -15.04
N THR A 17 -21.27 5.83 -15.40
CA THR A 17 -21.74 7.21 -15.31
C THR A 17 -22.90 7.39 -16.29
N HIS A 18 -23.71 8.43 -16.15
CA HIS A 18 -24.92 8.66 -16.96
C HIS A 18 -24.67 8.57 -18.48
N GLU A 19 -23.43 8.83 -18.95
CA GLU A 19 -22.98 8.78 -20.34
C GLU A 19 -21.89 7.72 -20.62
N GLY A 20 -21.62 6.84 -19.66
CA GLY A 20 -20.55 5.81 -19.80
C GLY A 20 -19.13 6.36 -19.66
N GLU A 21 -18.96 7.65 -19.37
CA GLU A 21 -17.65 8.27 -19.16
C GLU A 21 -16.96 7.67 -17.92
N ARG A 22 -15.74 7.26 -18.10
CA ARG A 22 -14.88 6.77 -17.01
C ARG A 22 -13.79 7.79 -16.72
N ASN A 23 -13.74 8.27 -15.48
CA ASN A 23 -12.63 9.11 -15.06
C ASN A 23 -11.42 8.25 -14.69
N MET A 24 -10.22 8.71 -15.04
CA MET A 24 -8.97 7.97 -14.78
C MET A 24 -8.66 7.77 -13.30
N PHE A 25 -9.23 8.60 -12.41
CA PHE A 25 -9.07 8.48 -10.95
C PHE A 25 -10.09 7.55 -10.29
N SER A 26 -11.06 7.02 -11.05
CA SER A 26 -12.09 6.14 -10.49
C SER A 26 -11.49 4.88 -9.89
N GLY A 27 -11.74 4.66 -8.60
CA GLY A 27 -11.21 3.53 -7.83
C GLY A 27 -9.84 3.79 -7.16
N LEU A 28 -9.21 4.94 -7.43
CA LEU A 28 -7.95 5.33 -6.77
C LEU A 28 -8.18 6.23 -5.55
N LEU A 29 -9.31 6.95 -5.48
CA LEU A 29 -9.58 7.92 -4.43
C LEU A 29 -10.27 7.29 -3.23
N VAL A 30 -9.72 7.51 -2.05
CA VAL A 30 -10.30 7.06 -0.78
C VAL A 30 -10.45 8.24 0.18
N CYS A 31 -11.46 8.19 1.02
CA CYS A 31 -11.67 9.16 2.08
C CYS A 31 -10.64 8.96 3.19
N ALA A 32 -9.94 10.01 3.59
CA ALA A 32 -8.95 9.93 4.66
C ALA A 32 -9.55 9.57 6.02
N ASP A 33 -10.82 9.97 6.29
CA ASP A 33 -11.47 9.75 7.58
C ASP A 33 -12.08 8.33 7.70
N CYS A 34 -12.78 7.86 6.64
CA CYS A 34 -13.55 6.63 6.72
C CYS A 34 -13.06 5.48 5.82
N GLY A 35 -12.01 5.70 5.03
CA GLY A 35 -11.41 4.69 4.15
C GLY A 35 -12.27 4.25 2.95
N HIS A 36 -13.50 4.80 2.79
CA HIS A 36 -14.36 4.42 1.68
C HIS A 36 -13.99 5.17 0.40
N ASN A 37 -14.25 4.53 -0.75
CA ASN A 37 -14.00 5.14 -2.05
C ASN A 37 -14.80 6.41 -2.28
N LEU A 38 -14.19 7.39 -2.95
CA LEU A 38 -14.89 8.53 -3.49
C LEU A 38 -15.55 8.15 -4.83
N HIS A 39 -16.76 8.66 -5.05
CA HIS A 39 -17.51 8.43 -6.27
C HIS A 39 -17.47 9.65 -7.18
N PHE A 40 -17.40 9.37 -8.48
CA PHE A 40 -17.37 10.36 -9.55
C PHE A 40 -18.77 10.94 -9.82
N HIS A 41 -18.82 12.26 -10.00
CA HIS A 41 -20.05 13.02 -10.25
C HIS A 41 -19.79 14.18 -11.21
N PHE A 42 -20.89 14.62 -11.85
CA PHE A 42 -20.98 15.87 -12.61
C PHE A 42 -21.82 16.87 -11.85
N ASN A 43 -21.54 18.14 -12.05
CA ASN A 43 -22.45 19.19 -11.61
C ASN A 43 -23.61 19.29 -12.61
N GLN A 44 -24.85 19.13 -12.15
CA GLN A 44 -26.04 19.16 -13.01
C GLN A 44 -26.25 20.52 -13.74
N GLY A 45 -25.82 21.62 -13.12
CA GLY A 45 -25.94 22.96 -13.72
C GLY A 45 -24.76 23.37 -14.60
N ASN A 46 -23.63 22.61 -14.56
CA ASN A 46 -22.46 22.80 -15.41
C ASN A 46 -21.72 21.47 -15.52
N PRO A 47 -21.96 20.68 -16.59
CA PRO A 47 -21.35 19.36 -16.79
C PRO A 47 -19.82 19.36 -16.86
N ASP A 48 -19.19 20.50 -17.18
CA ASP A 48 -17.73 20.63 -17.24
C ASP A 48 -17.09 20.56 -15.84
N ILE A 49 -17.89 20.82 -14.79
CA ILE A 49 -17.43 20.68 -13.42
C ILE A 49 -17.59 19.22 -12.98
N LYS A 50 -16.49 18.50 -13.05
CA LYS A 50 -16.39 17.10 -12.62
C LYS A 50 -15.72 17.02 -11.25
N TYR A 51 -16.21 16.13 -10.39
CA TYR A 51 -15.72 16.02 -9.03
C TYR A 51 -15.91 14.62 -8.43
N PHE A 52 -15.21 14.37 -7.35
CA PHE A 52 -15.42 13.20 -6.51
C PHE A 52 -15.88 13.61 -5.12
N ASN A 53 -16.68 12.77 -4.48
CA ASN A 53 -17.03 12.91 -3.08
C ASN A 53 -17.13 11.55 -2.36
N CYS A 54 -17.03 11.58 -1.03
CA CYS A 54 -17.10 10.39 -0.20
C CYS A 54 -18.45 9.67 -0.38
N SER A 55 -18.38 8.40 -0.76
CA SER A 55 -19.55 7.55 -0.97
C SER A 55 -20.33 7.29 0.31
N ASN A 56 -19.63 7.25 1.44
CA ASN A 56 -20.19 6.96 2.74
C ASN A 56 -20.98 8.16 3.29
N TYR A 57 -20.42 9.36 3.19
CA TYR A 57 -21.15 10.59 3.53
C TYR A 57 -22.39 10.76 2.68
N LYS A 58 -22.27 10.64 1.35
CA LYS A 58 -23.39 10.81 0.43
C LYS A 58 -24.46 9.72 0.58
N GLY A 59 -24.05 8.52 1.00
CA GLY A 59 -24.99 7.42 1.30
C GLY A 59 -25.67 7.53 2.65
N ASN A 60 -25.40 8.59 3.42
CA ASN A 60 -25.94 8.86 4.76
C ASN A 60 -25.77 7.67 5.73
N ARG A 61 -24.62 7.02 5.70
CA ARG A 61 -24.30 5.82 6.50
C ARG A 61 -23.77 6.14 7.90
N GLY A 62 -23.67 7.41 8.27
CA GLY A 62 -23.32 7.86 9.63
C GLY A 62 -21.86 7.74 10.05
N THR A 63 -20.99 7.12 9.24
CA THR A 63 -19.59 6.85 9.59
C THR A 63 -18.59 7.86 9.00
N CYS A 64 -19.06 8.86 8.24
CA CYS A 64 -18.26 9.97 7.77
C CYS A 64 -19.01 11.28 7.96
N THR A 65 -18.35 12.26 8.56
CA THR A 65 -18.94 13.56 8.95
C THR A 65 -18.84 14.62 7.87
N SER A 66 -18.04 14.39 6.82
CA SER A 66 -17.71 15.39 5.80
C SER A 66 -17.81 14.83 4.38
N THR A 67 -18.03 15.73 3.41
CA THR A 67 -18.18 15.38 1.99
C THR A 67 -16.91 14.88 1.34
N HIS A 68 -15.73 15.27 1.83
CA HIS A 68 -14.42 15.00 1.17
C HIS A 68 -14.53 15.24 -0.33
N TYR A 69 -14.96 16.43 -0.68
CA TYR A 69 -15.19 16.85 -2.07
C TYR A 69 -13.87 17.26 -2.69
N VAL A 70 -13.58 16.78 -3.92
CA VAL A 70 -12.41 17.20 -4.68
C VAL A 70 -12.75 17.31 -6.17
N ARG A 71 -12.29 18.38 -6.83
CA ARG A 71 -12.50 18.60 -8.27
C ARG A 71 -11.48 17.79 -9.07
N VAL A 72 -11.92 17.34 -10.25
CA VAL A 72 -11.07 16.55 -11.16
C VAL A 72 -9.90 17.39 -11.71
N ASP A 73 -10.17 18.63 -12.13
CA ASP A 73 -9.15 19.54 -12.65
C ASP A 73 -8.07 19.87 -11.61
N PHE A 74 -8.46 20.02 -10.34
CA PHE A 74 -7.53 20.16 -9.22
C PHE A 74 -6.68 18.91 -9.03
N LEU A 75 -7.30 17.72 -9.00
CA LEU A 75 -6.60 16.44 -8.91
C LEU A 75 -5.58 16.24 -10.03
N GLU A 76 -5.96 16.55 -11.28
CA GLU A 76 -5.08 16.39 -12.43
C GLU A 76 -3.82 17.24 -12.29
N GLN A 77 -3.95 18.49 -11.85
CA GLN A 77 -2.83 19.40 -11.67
C GLN A 77 -1.94 18.96 -10.51
N VAL A 78 -2.53 18.65 -9.32
CA VAL A 78 -1.78 18.21 -8.14
C VAL A 78 -1.03 16.91 -8.42
N VAL A 79 -1.72 15.89 -8.92
CA VAL A 79 -1.13 14.58 -9.13
C VAL A 79 -0.05 14.62 -10.21
N LEU A 80 -0.26 15.39 -11.28
CA LEU A 80 0.79 15.61 -12.29
C LEU A 80 2.01 16.34 -11.70
N GLY A 81 1.77 17.35 -10.89
CA GLY A 81 2.82 18.11 -10.18
C GLY A 81 3.63 17.21 -9.26
N GLU A 82 2.96 16.38 -8.44
CA GLU A 82 3.62 15.46 -7.51
C GLU A 82 4.39 14.34 -8.25
N ILE A 83 3.87 13.79 -9.34
CA ILE A 83 4.62 12.82 -10.15
C ILE A 83 5.87 13.48 -10.75
N ARG A 84 5.78 14.74 -11.23
CA ARG A 84 6.94 15.47 -11.73
C ARG A 84 7.97 15.77 -10.64
N ARG A 85 7.51 16.10 -9.43
CA ARG A 85 8.35 16.30 -8.25
C ARG A 85 9.07 15.02 -7.88
N LEU A 86 8.35 13.88 -7.83
CA LEU A 86 8.90 12.56 -7.58
C LEU A 86 9.95 12.16 -8.63
N THR A 87 9.67 12.38 -9.91
CA THR A 87 10.62 12.05 -10.98
C THR A 87 11.86 12.94 -10.97
N LYS A 88 11.74 14.21 -10.58
CA LYS A 88 12.89 15.08 -10.33
C LYS A 88 13.70 14.58 -9.13
N PHE A 89 13.05 14.18 -8.05
CA PHE A 89 13.69 13.60 -6.89
C PHE A 89 14.52 12.37 -7.28
N ALA A 90 13.92 11.44 -8.02
CA ALA A 90 14.59 10.25 -8.51
C ALA A 90 15.76 10.52 -9.47
N SER A 91 15.72 11.63 -10.24
CA SER A 91 16.75 11.93 -11.25
C SER A 91 17.89 12.83 -10.73
N GLN A 92 17.61 13.71 -9.79
CA GLN A 92 18.56 14.70 -9.29
C GLN A 92 19.19 14.32 -7.95
N PHE A 93 18.49 13.49 -7.16
CA PHE A 93 18.87 13.07 -5.81
C PHE A 93 18.66 11.56 -5.68
N GLU A 94 19.36 10.80 -6.55
CA GLU A 94 19.12 9.35 -6.70
C GLU A 94 19.38 8.58 -5.40
N ASP A 95 20.47 8.89 -4.69
CA ASP A 95 20.82 8.19 -3.45
C ASP A 95 19.79 8.44 -2.35
N GLU A 96 19.33 9.68 -2.21
CA GLU A 96 18.30 10.07 -1.24
C GLU A 96 16.93 9.48 -1.62
N PHE A 97 16.62 9.46 -2.91
CA PHE A 97 15.41 8.83 -3.42
C PHE A 97 15.38 7.32 -3.12
N VAL A 98 16.49 6.63 -3.41
CA VAL A 98 16.62 5.20 -3.11
C VAL A 98 16.51 4.95 -1.61
N LYS A 99 17.15 5.79 -0.77
CA LYS A 99 17.00 5.71 0.69
C LYS A 99 15.56 5.94 1.15
N ALA A 100 14.86 6.92 0.58
CA ALA A 100 13.46 7.21 0.92
C ALA A 100 12.53 6.06 0.51
N VAL A 101 12.73 5.49 -0.67
CA VAL A 101 11.95 4.34 -1.17
C VAL A 101 12.23 3.07 -0.35
N ILE A 102 13.50 2.82 -0.03
CA ILE A 102 13.92 1.64 0.75
C ILE A 102 13.70 1.86 2.25
N GLY A 103 13.88 3.08 2.75
CA GLY A 103 13.81 3.41 4.18
C GLY A 103 12.44 3.13 4.80
N HIS A 104 11.36 3.34 4.06
CA HIS A 104 10.01 2.92 4.50
C HIS A 104 9.81 1.39 4.48
N SER A 105 10.56 0.67 3.65
CA SER A 105 10.54 -0.79 3.55
C SER A 105 11.53 -1.48 4.51
N GLN A 106 12.69 -0.89 4.78
CA GLN A 106 13.81 -1.56 5.44
C GLN A 106 14.04 -1.24 6.93
N GLN A 107 13.60 -0.08 7.44
CA GLN A 107 13.84 0.21 8.86
C GLN A 107 13.04 -0.68 9.81
N ALA A 108 11.85 -1.12 9.39
CA ALA A 108 11.09 -2.15 10.09
C ALA A 108 11.55 -3.59 9.78
N GLU A 109 12.12 -3.83 8.59
CA GLU A 109 12.36 -5.17 8.06
C GLU A 109 13.79 -5.69 8.22
N ALA A 110 14.83 -4.87 8.24
CA ALA A 110 16.22 -5.34 8.22
C ALA A 110 16.67 -6.04 9.51
N THR A 111 16.17 -5.61 10.67
CA THR A 111 16.40 -6.28 11.96
C THR A 111 15.53 -7.52 12.10
N ASP A 112 14.29 -7.46 11.64
CA ASP A 112 13.30 -8.53 11.70
C ASP A 112 13.63 -9.65 10.68
N ARG A 113 14.15 -9.30 9.49
CA ARG A 113 14.52 -10.24 8.44
C ARG A 113 15.66 -11.20 8.84
N LYS A 114 16.75 -10.69 9.46
CA LYS A 114 17.86 -11.53 9.92
C LYS A 114 17.45 -12.48 11.05
N LEU A 115 16.53 -12.07 11.92
CA LEU A 115 15.93 -12.93 12.94
C LEU A 115 15.01 -13.97 12.29
N LYS A 116 14.13 -13.55 11.38
CA LYS A 116 13.16 -14.42 10.69
C LYS A 116 13.80 -15.42 9.74
N GLU A 117 14.99 -15.17 9.17
CA GLU A 117 15.72 -16.15 8.37
C GLU A 117 16.40 -17.25 9.20
N LYS A 118 16.72 -16.98 10.47
CA LYS A 118 17.33 -17.97 11.39
C LYS A 118 16.27 -18.89 12.04
N GLU A 119 15.09 -18.35 12.27
CA GLU A 119 14.01 -19.06 12.98
C GLU A 119 13.52 -20.30 12.22
N PRO A 120 13.24 -20.28 10.91
CA PRO A 120 12.85 -21.47 10.15
C PRO A 120 13.92 -22.58 10.17
N LYS A 121 15.19 -22.22 10.19
CA LYS A 121 16.30 -23.20 10.26
C LYS A 121 16.37 -23.87 11.64
N ALA A 122 16.13 -23.10 12.71
CA ALA A 122 16.11 -23.64 14.05
C ALA A 122 14.90 -24.59 14.25
N LEU A 123 13.73 -24.22 13.69
CA LEU A 123 12.54 -25.07 13.72
C LEU A 123 12.71 -26.35 12.90
N GLN A 124 13.39 -26.29 11.76
CA GLN A 124 13.73 -27.45 10.94
C GLN A 124 14.70 -28.39 11.66
N ALA A 125 15.74 -27.83 12.29
CA ALA A 125 16.69 -28.64 13.09
C ALA A 125 15.97 -29.36 14.26
N ARG A 126 14.94 -28.72 14.86
CA ARG A 126 14.13 -29.35 15.90
C ARG A 126 13.25 -30.48 15.36
N ASP A 127 12.69 -30.31 14.16
CA ASP A 127 11.91 -31.33 13.47
C ASP A 127 12.75 -32.57 13.17
N GLU A 128 13.97 -32.38 12.63
CA GLU A 128 14.94 -33.45 12.40
C GLU A 128 15.38 -34.15 13.72
N GLU A 129 15.51 -33.38 14.80
CA GLU A 129 15.79 -33.96 16.14
C GLU A 129 14.66 -34.85 16.63
N LEU A 130 13.39 -34.46 16.38
CA LEU A 130 12.22 -35.26 16.74
C LEU A 130 12.16 -36.58 15.98
N ASP A 131 12.54 -36.58 14.69
CA ASP A 131 12.64 -37.81 13.90
C ASP A 131 13.67 -38.76 14.52
N GLY A 132 14.85 -38.27 14.90
CA GLY A 132 15.84 -39.08 15.59
C GLY A 132 15.43 -39.57 16.96
N LEU A 133 14.62 -38.80 17.69
CA LEU A 133 14.04 -39.23 18.96
C LEU A 133 12.96 -40.30 18.74
N PHE A 134 12.15 -40.17 17.71
CA PHE A 134 11.12 -41.17 17.36
C PHE A 134 11.76 -42.51 16.99
N GLU A 135 12.84 -42.53 16.21
CA GLU A 135 13.59 -43.75 15.89
C GLU A 135 14.09 -44.44 17.15
N ARG A 136 14.67 -43.69 18.11
CA ARG A 136 15.15 -44.24 19.39
C ARG A 136 14.05 -44.83 20.22
N ILE A 137 12.92 -44.16 20.39
CA ILE A 137 11.80 -44.70 21.20
C ILE A 137 11.17 -45.94 20.56
N TYR A 138 11.22 -46.01 19.20
CA TYR A 138 10.78 -47.18 18.46
C TYR A 138 11.71 -48.38 18.73
N GLU A 139 13.03 -48.20 18.63
CA GLU A 139 14.02 -49.24 18.95
C GLU A 139 13.93 -49.71 20.40
N ASP A 140 13.72 -48.81 21.36
CA ASP A 140 13.56 -49.14 22.78
C ASP A 140 12.24 -49.89 23.06
N ASN A 141 11.19 -49.58 22.30
CA ASN A 141 9.92 -50.31 22.37
C ASN A 141 10.09 -51.74 21.81
N VAL A 142 10.67 -51.87 20.61
CA VAL A 142 10.90 -53.19 19.99
C VAL A 142 11.83 -54.06 20.85
N SER A 143 12.83 -53.47 21.52
CA SER A 143 13.72 -54.20 22.42
C SER A 143 13.13 -54.48 23.81
N GLY A 144 11.90 -54.07 24.07
CA GLY A 144 11.22 -54.28 25.35
C GLY A 144 11.66 -53.37 26.50
N LYS A 145 12.53 -52.39 26.26
CA LYS A 145 12.96 -51.39 27.24
C LYS A 145 11.89 -50.35 27.53
N LEU A 146 11.02 -50.07 26.54
CA LEU A 146 9.92 -49.13 26.64
C LEU A 146 8.58 -49.87 26.48
N SER A 147 7.63 -49.64 27.37
CA SER A 147 6.31 -50.24 27.27
C SER A 147 5.48 -49.58 26.17
N ASP A 148 4.55 -50.35 25.58
CA ASP A 148 3.64 -49.88 24.52
C ASP A 148 2.85 -48.63 24.89
N ASP A 149 2.38 -48.54 26.13
CA ASP A 149 1.66 -47.36 26.64
C ASP A 149 2.53 -46.09 26.69
N ARG A 150 3.80 -46.26 27.04
CA ARG A 150 4.76 -45.15 27.06
C ARG A 150 5.15 -44.75 25.63
N PHE A 151 5.41 -45.71 24.76
CA PHE A 151 5.68 -45.49 23.37
C PHE A 151 4.53 -44.71 22.70
N ALA A 152 3.29 -45.17 22.86
CA ALA A 152 2.13 -44.53 22.28
C ALA A 152 1.92 -43.06 22.74
N ARG A 153 2.22 -42.77 24.03
CA ARG A 153 2.15 -41.40 24.57
C ARG A 153 3.27 -40.50 24.03
N MET A 154 4.48 -40.99 23.90
CA MET A 154 5.63 -40.27 23.41
C MET A 154 5.49 -40.00 21.89
N SER A 155 5.04 -41.02 21.15
CA SER A 155 4.76 -40.87 19.70
C SER A 155 3.75 -39.76 19.39
N ARG A 156 2.59 -39.78 20.09
CA ARG A 156 1.60 -38.72 19.90
C ARG A 156 2.15 -37.33 20.21
N ARG A 157 2.92 -37.19 21.28
CA ARG A 157 3.53 -35.91 21.63
C ARG A 157 4.49 -35.41 20.55
N TYR A 158 5.31 -36.32 20.01
CA TYR A 158 6.25 -35.95 18.92
C TYR A 158 5.51 -35.61 17.65
N GLU A 159 4.48 -36.36 17.28
CA GLU A 159 3.62 -36.09 16.13
C GLU A 159 2.89 -34.72 16.25
N GLU A 160 2.38 -34.40 17.44
CA GLU A 160 1.74 -33.12 17.73
C GLU A 160 2.76 -31.95 17.60
N GLU A 161 3.97 -32.10 18.18
CA GLU A 161 5.03 -31.11 18.12
C GLU A 161 5.48 -30.89 16.65
N GLN A 162 5.69 -31.98 15.88
CA GLN A 162 6.05 -31.90 14.45
C GLN A 162 4.98 -31.18 13.62
N LYS A 163 3.71 -31.44 13.88
CA LYS A 163 2.61 -30.77 13.21
C LYS A 163 2.62 -29.26 13.49
N GLU A 164 2.80 -28.87 14.76
CA GLU A 164 2.92 -27.44 15.12
C GLU A 164 4.14 -26.77 14.47
N LEU A 165 5.29 -27.47 14.42
CA LEU A 165 6.50 -26.99 13.76
C LEU A 165 6.28 -26.80 12.27
N ALA A 166 5.65 -27.76 11.60
CA ALA A 166 5.35 -27.68 10.16
C ALA A 166 4.44 -26.48 9.83
N GLU A 167 3.43 -26.21 10.64
CA GLU A 167 2.55 -25.05 10.46
C GLU A 167 3.30 -23.72 10.67
N LYS A 168 4.17 -23.64 11.69
CA LYS A 168 5.02 -22.47 11.96
C LYS A 168 6.01 -22.22 10.81
N ILE A 169 6.69 -23.26 10.35
CA ILE A 169 7.64 -23.16 9.21
C ILE A 169 6.92 -22.68 7.95
N LYS A 170 5.73 -23.23 7.67
CA LYS A 170 4.92 -22.81 6.52
C LYS A 170 4.51 -21.34 6.59
N ALA A 171 4.07 -20.87 7.76
CA ALA A 171 3.68 -19.47 7.97
C ALA A 171 4.88 -18.52 7.79
N LEU A 172 6.03 -18.86 8.40
CA LEU A 172 7.26 -18.07 8.27
C LEU A 172 7.78 -18.01 6.83
N ARG A 173 7.74 -19.13 6.09
CA ARG A 173 8.12 -19.14 4.67
C ARG A 173 7.20 -18.25 3.83
N ALA A 174 5.89 -18.32 4.04
CA ALA A 174 4.94 -17.47 3.33
C ALA A 174 5.17 -15.97 3.62
N GLU A 175 5.58 -15.62 4.83
CA GLU A 175 5.93 -14.25 5.20
C GLU A 175 7.24 -13.79 4.55
N ILE A 176 8.28 -14.65 4.52
CA ILE A 176 9.55 -14.40 3.82
C ILE A 176 9.31 -14.21 2.31
N ASP A 177 8.49 -15.06 1.69
CA ASP A 177 8.17 -14.96 0.26
C ASP A 177 7.40 -13.68 -0.06
N LYS A 178 6.51 -13.25 0.84
CA LYS A 178 5.81 -11.97 0.72
C LYS A 178 6.79 -10.79 0.79
N GLN A 179 7.74 -10.81 1.71
CA GLN A 179 8.78 -9.77 1.85
C GLN A 179 9.71 -9.72 0.62
N ASN A 180 10.14 -10.88 0.11
CA ASN A 180 10.94 -10.97 -1.11
C ASN A 180 10.19 -10.43 -2.33
N SER A 181 8.89 -10.69 -2.43
CA SER A 181 8.03 -10.14 -3.48
C SER A 181 7.91 -8.62 -3.39
N GLN A 182 7.89 -8.06 -2.18
CA GLN A 182 7.88 -6.60 -1.96
C GLN A 182 9.20 -5.94 -2.35
N SER A 183 10.34 -6.56 -2.08
CA SER A 183 11.66 -6.05 -2.49
C SER A 183 11.81 -6.01 -4.01
N MET A 184 11.41 -7.05 -4.72
CA MET A 184 11.39 -7.07 -6.19
C MET A 184 10.49 -5.98 -6.79
N THR A 185 9.38 -5.68 -6.14
CA THR A 185 8.45 -4.62 -6.55
C THR A 185 9.00 -3.21 -6.29
N THR A 186 9.87 -3.01 -5.31
CA THR A 186 10.56 -1.74 -5.05
C THR A 186 11.49 -1.37 -6.20
N ASP A 187 12.32 -2.30 -6.67
CA ASP A 187 13.21 -2.07 -7.83
C ASP A 187 12.40 -1.79 -9.11
N MET A 188 11.30 -2.47 -9.27
CA MET A 188 10.36 -2.22 -10.37
C MET A 188 9.75 -0.83 -10.29
N PHE A 189 9.38 -0.36 -9.08
CA PHE A 189 8.86 1.00 -8.87
C PHE A 189 9.90 2.06 -9.25
N ILE A 190 11.15 1.92 -8.82
CA ILE A 190 12.26 2.82 -9.18
C ILE A 190 12.40 2.91 -10.71
N SER A 191 12.37 1.77 -11.40
CA SER A 191 12.42 1.70 -12.85
C SER A 191 11.24 2.42 -13.52
N LEU A 192 10.03 2.30 -12.95
CA LEU A 192 8.84 2.98 -13.44
C LEU A 192 8.92 4.49 -13.25
N VAL A 193 9.40 4.97 -12.11
CA VAL A 193 9.59 6.41 -11.85
C VAL A 193 10.54 7.00 -12.88
N ARG A 194 11.68 6.33 -13.14
CA ARG A 194 12.64 6.75 -14.18
C ARG A 194 12.03 6.81 -15.58
N LYS A 195 11.13 5.90 -15.93
CA LYS A 195 10.41 5.87 -17.21
C LYS A 195 9.55 7.11 -17.43
N TYR A 196 8.97 7.66 -16.36
CA TYR A 196 8.05 8.81 -16.44
C TYR A 196 8.67 10.19 -16.23
N THR A 197 10.00 10.30 -16.24
CA THR A 197 10.75 11.57 -16.03
C THR A 197 10.35 12.70 -16.98
N ARG A 198 9.82 12.39 -18.17
CA ARG A 198 9.42 13.36 -19.20
C ARG A 198 7.89 13.47 -19.37
N ALA A 199 7.12 13.06 -18.39
CA ALA A 199 5.66 13.08 -18.47
C ALA A 199 5.12 14.52 -18.56
N ARG A 200 4.41 14.83 -19.67
CA ARG A 200 3.76 16.12 -19.87
C ARG A 200 2.33 16.17 -19.42
N LYS A 201 1.63 15.03 -19.43
CA LYS A 201 0.23 14.86 -19.02
C LYS A 201 0.02 13.54 -18.32
N LEU A 202 -0.99 13.46 -17.46
CA LEU A 202 -1.43 12.22 -16.84
C LEU A 202 -2.03 11.27 -17.88
N THR A 203 -1.79 9.99 -17.68
CA THR A 203 -2.46 8.93 -18.44
C THR A 203 -2.98 7.88 -17.48
N PRO A 204 -4.10 7.19 -17.81
CA PRO A 204 -4.61 6.11 -16.97
C PRO A 204 -3.57 5.02 -16.67
N ARG A 205 -2.70 4.75 -17.65
CA ARG A 205 -1.61 3.79 -17.49
C ARG A 205 -0.61 4.23 -16.42
N MET A 206 -0.15 5.49 -16.48
CA MET A 206 0.78 6.07 -15.52
C MET A 206 0.22 6.05 -14.10
N LEU A 207 -1.05 6.44 -13.93
CA LEU A 207 -1.72 6.40 -12.64
C LEU A 207 -1.78 4.97 -12.08
N ASN A 208 -2.15 3.99 -12.91
CA ASN A 208 -2.24 2.59 -12.47
C ASN A 208 -0.87 1.95 -12.19
N GLU A 209 0.18 2.34 -12.93
CA GLU A 209 1.52 1.83 -12.72
C GLU A 209 2.18 2.44 -11.47
N LEU A 210 1.95 3.72 -11.17
CA LEU A 210 2.64 4.42 -10.08
C LEU A 210 1.83 4.51 -8.79
N ILE A 211 0.50 4.65 -8.85
CA ILE A 211 -0.34 5.01 -7.70
C ILE A 211 -1.20 3.83 -7.27
N GLU A 212 -1.13 3.51 -5.99
CA GLU A 212 -2.00 2.54 -5.33
C GLU A 212 -3.35 3.17 -4.96
N LYS A 213 -3.30 4.28 -4.21
CA LYS A 213 -4.46 5.05 -3.76
C LYS A 213 -4.07 6.50 -3.48
N ILE A 214 -5.08 7.37 -3.47
CA ILE A 214 -4.94 8.77 -3.04
C ILE A 214 -5.95 9.01 -1.91
N GLU A 215 -5.47 9.34 -0.73
CA GLU A 215 -6.31 9.74 0.39
C GLU A 215 -6.67 11.21 0.26
N VAL A 216 -7.97 11.49 0.27
CA VAL A 216 -8.53 12.84 0.17
C VAL A 216 -8.98 13.28 1.54
N PHE A 217 -8.30 14.30 2.08
CA PHE A 217 -8.68 14.94 3.33
C PHE A 217 -9.80 15.96 3.09
N ASN A 218 -10.48 16.35 4.16
CA ASN A 218 -11.43 17.45 4.07
C ASN A 218 -10.69 18.76 3.81
N ALA A 219 -11.33 19.67 3.07
CA ALA A 219 -10.78 21.01 2.90
C ALA A 219 -10.95 21.79 4.22
N GLU A 220 -9.90 22.42 4.68
CA GLU A 220 -9.82 23.22 5.92
C GLU A 220 -9.45 24.66 5.60
N LYS A 221 -9.85 25.59 6.46
CA LYS A 221 -9.52 27.00 6.30
C LYS A 221 -8.30 27.31 7.17
N VAL A 222 -7.15 27.55 6.53
CA VAL A 222 -5.89 27.90 7.17
C VAL A 222 -5.55 29.35 6.80
N ASP A 223 -5.35 30.23 7.76
CA ASP A 223 -5.02 31.66 7.59
C ASP A 223 -5.94 32.39 6.58
N GLY A 224 -7.22 32.02 6.58
CA GLY A 224 -8.23 32.66 5.72
C GLY A 224 -8.37 32.02 4.33
N VAL A 225 -7.48 31.14 3.93
CA VAL A 225 -7.44 30.43 2.65
C VAL A 225 -7.91 28.98 2.84
N TRP A 226 -8.65 28.46 1.89
CA TRP A 226 -9.01 27.05 1.92
C TRP A 226 -7.85 26.21 1.40
N GLU A 227 -7.45 25.21 2.17
CA GLU A 227 -6.45 24.21 1.79
C GLU A 227 -7.07 22.84 1.73
N GLN A 228 -6.68 22.08 0.72
CA GLN A 228 -7.05 20.68 0.59
C GLN A 228 -5.80 19.80 0.57
N ARG A 229 -5.73 18.91 1.56
CA ARG A 229 -4.63 17.96 1.67
C ARG A 229 -4.95 16.68 0.91
N LEU A 230 -3.96 16.18 0.20
CA LEU A 230 -3.99 14.87 -0.47
C LEU A 230 -2.73 14.09 -0.08
N ARG A 231 -2.90 12.80 0.20
CA ARG A 231 -1.77 11.88 0.42
C ARG A 231 -1.78 10.82 -0.67
N ILE A 232 -0.70 10.79 -1.45
CA ILE A 232 -0.54 9.85 -2.56
C ILE A 232 0.25 8.64 -2.05
N HIS A 233 -0.35 7.45 -2.16
CA HIS A 233 0.33 6.19 -1.89
C HIS A 233 0.76 5.56 -3.21
N TYR A 234 2.04 5.36 -3.35
CA TYR A 234 2.62 4.75 -4.53
C TYR A 234 2.62 3.23 -4.41
N ASN A 235 2.53 2.55 -5.55
CA ASN A 235 2.54 1.10 -5.59
C ASN A 235 3.81 0.56 -4.93
N CYS A 236 3.65 -0.40 -4.01
CA CYS A 236 4.71 -1.14 -3.34
C CYS A 236 5.57 -0.37 -2.32
N VAL A 237 5.53 0.95 -2.32
CA VAL A 237 6.39 1.79 -1.46
C VAL A 237 5.59 2.71 -0.53
N GLY A 238 4.26 2.77 -0.67
CA GLY A 238 3.42 3.63 0.16
C GLY A 238 3.58 5.12 -0.14
N ALA A 239 3.41 5.98 0.86
CA ALA A 239 3.59 7.41 0.72
C ALA A 239 5.09 7.77 0.84
N ILE A 240 5.59 8.54 -0.11
CA ILE A 240 6.99 9.00 -0.13
C ILE A 240 7.03 10.46 0.30
N GLU A 241 7.86 10.75 1.29
CA GLU A 241 8.17 12.12 1.70
C GLU A 241 9.50 12.56 1.10
N ILE A 242 9.50 13.75 0.51
CA ILE A 242 10.73 14.38 0.05
C ILE A 242 11.25 15.23 1.21
N PRO A 243 12.47 14.99 1.72
CA PRO A 243 13.02 15.74 2.83
C PRO A 243 13.05 17.25 2.56
N ASP A 244 12.75 18.08 3.55
CA ASP A 244 12.69 19.54 3.43
C ASP A 244 14.04 20.18 3.00
N LEU A 245 15.15 19.50 3.30
CA LEU A 245 16.50 19.93 2.88
C LEU A 245 16.72 19.83 1.37
N ILE A 246 15.86 19.09 0.65
CA ILE A 246 15.94 18.94 -0.81
C ILE A 246 15.12 20.06 -1.44
N PRO A 247 15.70 20.89 -2.36
CA PRO A 247 15.04 22.05 -2.93
C PRO A 247 14.03 21.66 -4.01
N LEU A 248 13.05 20.87 -3.63
CA LEU A 248 11.95 20.41 -4.48
C LEU A 248 10.61 20.77 -3.84
N PRO A 249 10.16 22.03 -3.96
CA PRO A 249 8.91 22.47 -3.35
C PRO A 249 7.71 21.68 -3.89
N ALA A 250 6.69 21.58 -3.09
CA ALA A 250 5.42 21.04 -3.51
C ALA A 250 4.83 21.88 -4.68
N PRO A 251 4.04 21.26 -5.57
CA PRO A 251 3.43 22.00 -6.68
C PRO A 251 2.43 23.02 -6.13
N GLU A 252 2.53 24.25 -6.62
CA GLU A 252 1.53 25.29 -6.32
C GLU A 252 0.32 25.06 -7.22
N VAL A 253 -0.79 24.65 -6.64
CA VAL A 253 -2.06 24.43 -7.34
C VAL A 253 -3.17 25.13 -6.60
N SER A 254 -3.88 26.01 -7.30
CA SER A 254 -5.07 26.64 -6.75
C SER A 254 -6.23 26.60 -7.75
N VAL A 255 -7.42 26.36 -7.25
CA VAL A 255 -8.64 26.29 -8.05
C VAL A 255 -9.72 27.17 -7.45
N ASN A 256 -10.29 28.07 -8.26
CA ASN A 256 -11.47 28.82 -7.90
C ASN A 256 -12.72 27.94 -7.98
N THR A 257 -13.46 27.86 -6.88
CA THR A 257 -14.77 27.19 -6.86
C THR A 257 -15.85 28.11 -7.45
N ARG A 258 -16.99 27.52 -7.83
CA ARG A 258 -18.17 28.28 -8.34
C ARG A 258 -18.65 29.39 -7.37
N LYS A 259 -18.35 29.26 -6.08
CA LYS A 259 -18.71 30.24 -5.04
C LYS A 259 -17.63 31.31 -4.83
N GLY A 260 -16.63 31.39 -5.70
CA GLY A 260 -15.50 32.31 -5.55
C GLY A 260 -14.50 31.89 -4.45
N VAL A 261 -14.63 30.69 -3.92
CA VAL A 261 -13.70 30.16 -2.91
C VAL A 261 -12.44 29.63 -3.62
N VAL A 262 -11.29 30.09 -3.22
CA VAL A 262 -10.00 29.57 -3.68
C VAL A 262 -9.60 28.41 -2.80
N VAL A 263 -9.26 27.28 -3.43
CA VAL A 263 -8.75 26.09 -2.75
C VAL A 263 -7.32 25.86 -3.21
N ASN A 264 -6.39 25.82 -2.27
CA ASN A 264 -4.99 25.53 -2.50
C ASN A 264 -4.67 24.08 -2.12
N TYR A 265 -3.63 23.54 -2.75
CA TYR A 265 -3.07 22.25 -2.41
C TYR A 265 -2.09 22.37 -1.24
N ALA A 266 -2.21 21.48 -0.28
CA ALA A 266 -1.22 21.22 0.75
C ALA A 266 -0.83 19.73 0.74
N PRO A 267 0.47 19.38 0.65
CA PRO A 267 0.90 18.01 0.80
C PRO A 267 0.57 17.51 2.21
N SER A 268 0.09 16.28 2.31
CA SER A 268 -0.14 15.67 3.62
C SER A 268 1.16 15.04 4.10
N THR A 269 1.72 15.56 5.18
CA THR A 269 2.83 14.92 5.91
C THR A 269 2.33 13.67 6.63
N ILE A 270 3.16 12.63 6.69
CA ILE A 270 2.88 11.47 7.53
C ILE A 270 3.13 11.93 8.96
N ALA A 271 2.10 11.94 9.80
CA ALA A 271 2.30 12.12 11.23
C ALA A 271 3.15 10.93 11.72
N GLY A 272 4.33 11.23 12.24
CA GLY A 272 5.27 10.26 12.79
C GLY A 272 4.70 9.49 13.99
#